data_38d9ca92c1f255b8f7e08734c5bce169
#
_entry.id   38d9ca92c1f255b8f7e08734c5bce169
#
_cell.length_a   1.000
_cell.length_b   1.000
_cell.length_c   1.000
_cell.angle_alpha   90.00
_cell.angle_beta   90.00
_cell.angle_gamma   90.00
#
_symmetry.space_group_name_H-M   'P 1'
#
loop_
_entity.id
_entity.type
_entity.pdbx_description
1 polymer ?
#
loop_
_entity_poly.entity_id
_entity_poly.type
_entity_poly.pdbx_seq_one_letter_code
_entity_poly.pdbx_strand_id
1 'polypeptide(L)'
;KRSKVERGPVLLYRGSDLIVKGIRDYMNDDVESFFIDDEESFDRASELEKKKPNSLEDRLHYYHGPELLLEKFHVEEQIEQLFDRKVELKSGAYFVIDYTEALTVIDVNSGSFKGNGIPHSESAFLINKEAAVEIARQIKLREIGGIILVDFIDMNKKSQKDELLDTLKRAFQKDH
;
A
#
# COMPACT_ATOMS: atom_id res chain seq x y z
N LYS A 1 19.46 33.59 6.02
CA LYS A 1 20.56 34.43 6.61
C LYS A 1 21.85 34.37 5.78
N ARG A 2 22.19 33.24 5.12
CA ARG A 2 23.39 33.11 4.26
C ARG A 2 23.32 33.98 2.99
N SER A 3 22.13 34.12 2.36
CA SER A 3 21.97 34.89 1.10
C SER A 3 22.32 36.36 1.19
N LYS A 4 22.47 36.91 2.40
CA LYS A 4 22.83 38.35 2.61
C LYS A 4 24.34 38.63 2.62
N VAL A 5 25.19 37.58 2.61
CA VAL A 5 26.64 37.71 2.82
C VAL A 5 27.45 37.33 1.57
N GLU A 6 26.92 36.47 0.68
CA GLU A 6 27.64 35.98 -0.49
C GLU A 6 27.16 36.66 -1.80
N ARG A 7 28.10 37.18 -2.59
CA ARG A 7 27.86 37.74 -3.93
C ARG A 7 27.97 36.60 -4.96
N GLY A 8 26.88 35.89 -5.23
CA GLY A 8 26.83 34.82 -6.23
C GLY A 8 25.63 33.88 -6.05
N PRO A 9 25.43 32.95 -6.95
CA PRO A 9 24.40 31.94 -6.79
C PRO A 9 24.71 31.07 -5.56
N VAL A 10 23.83 31.12 -4.56
CA VAL A 10 23.94 30.34 -3.31
C VAL A 10 22.83 29.34 -3.25
N LEU A 11 23.16 28.09 -2.92
CA LEU A 11 22.17 27.06 -2.63
C LEU A 11 21.40 27.42 -1.37
N LEU A 12 20.16 27.88 -1.51
CA LEU A 12 19.28 28.25 -0.39
C LEU A 12 18.56 27.07 0.22
N TYR A 13 18.22 26.11 -0.61
CA TYR A 13 17.50 24.92 -0.22
C TYR A 13 17.87 23.74 -1.14
N ARG A 14 18.22 22.62 -0.55
CA ARG A 14 18.31 21.31 -1.21
C ARG A 14 17.10 20.50 -0.79
N GLY A 15 16.32 20.02 -1.75
CA GLY A 15 15.21 19.13 -1.45
C GLY A 15 15.67 18.01 -0.53
N SER A 16 14.85 17.66 0.45
CA SER A 16 15.20 16.58 1.37
C SER A 16 15.41 15.30 0.57
N ASP A 17 16.52 14.63 0.85
CA ASP A 17 16.84 13.30 0.38
C ASP A 17 15.65 12.35 0.67
N LEU A 18 15.42 11.34 -0.18
CA LEU A 18 14.35 10.36 -0.04
C LEU A 18 14.39 9.69 1.34
N ILE A 19 15.59 9.35 1.82
CA ILE A 19 15.80 8.75 3.14
C ILE A 19 15.35 9.69 4.26
N VAL A 20 15.74 10.97 4.17
CA VAL A 20 15.32 11.99 5.17
C VAL A 20 13.80 12.16 5.19
N LYS A 21 13.17 12.13 4.01
CA LYS A 21 11.71 12.15 3.92
C LYS A 21 11.10 10.89 4.52
N GLY A 22 11.62 9.71 4.15
CA GLY A 22 11.16 8.43 4.67
C GLY A 22 11.18 8.39 6.20
N ILE A 23 12.31 8.79 6.80
CA ILE A 23 12.44 8.83 8.26
C ILE A 23 11.48 9.85 8.89
N ARG A 24 11.33 11.03 8.29
CA ARG A 24 10.45 12.06 8.83
C ARG A 24 8.98 11.68 8.75
N ASP A 25 8.57 11.09 7.64
CA ASP A 25 7.16 10.91 7.30
C ASP A 25 6.63 9.54 7.76
N TYR A 26 7.50 8.52 7.86
CA TYR A 26 7.10 7.13 8.15
C TYR A 26 7.69 6.56 9.44
N MET A 27 8.83 7.06 9.93
CA MET A 27 9.44 6.53 11.14
C MET A 27 8.75 7.09 12.39
N ASN A 28 7.85 6.31 12.95
CA ASN A 28 7.06 6.62 14.14
C ASN A 28 7.08 5.44 15.13
N ASP A 29 6.34 5.53 16.22
CA ASP A 29 6.30 4.51 17.27
C ASP A 29 5.75 3.15 16.82
N ASP A 30 4.98 3.11 15.73
CA ASP A 30 4.40 1.88 15.17
C ASP A 30 5.39 1.12 14.27
N VAL A 31 6.53 1.74 13.89
CA VAL A 31 7.56 1.12 13.06
C VAL A 31 8.52 0.33 13.94
N GLU A 32 8.58 -0.98 13.77
CA GLU A 32 9.48 -1.87 14.52
C GLU A 32 10.92 -1.84 13.99
N SER A 33 11.07 -1.77 12.66
CA SER A 33 12.39 -1.81 12.00
C SER A 33 12.38 -1.02 10.71
N PHE A 34 13.47 -0.30 10.43
CA PHE A 34 13.70 0.47 9.22
C PHE A 34 15.03 0.03 8.60
N PHE A 35 14.97 -0.62 7.46
CA PHE A 35 16.13 -1.16 6.78
C PHE A 35 16.61 -0.25 5.66
N ILE A 36 17.92 -0.06 5.57
CA ILE A 36 18.59 0.74 4.54
C ILE A 36 19.77 -0.08 4.00
N ASP A 37 19.85 -0.23 2.69
CA ASP A 37 20.87 -1.03 1.99
C ASP A 37 22.03 -0.20 1.38
N ASP A 38 21.99 1.13 1.54
CA ASP A 38 23.06 2.04 1.16
C ASP A 38 23.74 2.61 2.41
N GLU A 39 25.06 2.39 2.53
CA GLU A 39 25.85 2.74 3.72
C GLU A 39 25.83 4.24 4.01
N GLU A 40 26.04 5.06 2.97
CA GLU A 40 26.03 6.52 3.12
C GLU A 40 24.67 7.03 3.59
N SER A 41 23.59 6.44 3.06
CA SER A 41 22.22 6.76 3.45
C SER A 41 21.92 6.32 4.87
N PHE A 42 22.41 5.16 5.30
CA PHE A 42 22.28 4.67 6.67
C PHE A 42 23.00 5.59 7.66
N ASP A 43 24.23 6.00 7.37
CA ASP A 43 24.98 6.93 8.24
C ASP A 43 24.27 8.25 8.40
N ARG A 44 23.73 8.81 7.29
CA ARG A 44 22.95 10.04 7.33
C ARG A 44 21.66 9.88 8.15
N ALA A 45 20.97 8.74 8.01
CA ALA A 45 19.78 8.41 8.78
C ALA A 45 20.07 8.35 10.29
N SER A 46 21.12 7.63 10.66
CA SER A 46 21.60 7.49 12.04
C SER A 46 21.96 8.84 12.64
N GLU A 47 22.71 9.70 11.93
CA GLU A 47 23.02 11.05 12.39
C GLU A 47 21.80 11.94 12.61
N LEU A 48 20.76 11.79 11.80
CA LEU A 48 19.51 12.53 11.94
C LEU A 48 18.72 12.08 13.17
N GLU A 49 18.61 10.76 13.37
CA GLU A 49 17.92 10.20 14.53
C GLU A 49 18.61 10.55 15.85
N LYS A 50 19.95 10.47 15.93
CA LYS A 50 20.74 10.89 17.11
C LYS A 50 20.46 12.32 17.59
N LYS A 51 20.02 13.20 16.69
CA LYS A 51 19.72 14.61 17.01
C LYS A 51 18.30 14.84 17.53
N LYS A 52 17.44 13.80 17.50
CA LYS A 52 16.06 13.89 18.00
C LYS A 52 15.98 13.60 19.50
N PRO A 53 15.11 14.28 20.25
CA PRO A 53 14.90 14.01 21.67
C PRO A 53 14.38 12.58 21.95
N ASN A 54 13.53 12.08 21.05
CA ASN A 54 13.01 10.71 21.07
C ASN A 54 13.58 9.97 19.86
N SER A 55 14.85 9.58 19.97
CA SER A 55 15.52 8.85 18.89
C SER A 55 14.97 7.44 18.77
N LEU A 56 14.74 7.01 17.53
CA LEU A 56 14.39 5.63 17.16
C LEU A 56 15.57 4.95 16.45
N GLU A 57 16.81 5.39 16.75
CA GLU A 57 18.02 4.88 16.13
C GLU A 57 18.19 3.36 16.26
N ASP A 58 17.76 2.79 17.37
CA ASP A 58 17.75 1.36 17.66
C ASP A 58 16.89 0.55 16.68
N ARG A 59 15.99 1.19 15.97
CA ARG A 59 15.15 0.58 14.92
C ARG A 59 15.72 0.73 13.50
N LEU A 60 16.82 1.49 13.34
CA LEU A 60 17.52 1.59 12.07
C LEU A 60 18.49 0.41 11.90
N HIS A 61 18.41 -0.26 10.77
CA HIS A 61 19.25 -1.40 10.47
C HIS A 61 19.93 -1.21 9.11
N TYR A 62 21.26 -1.29 9.09
CA TYR A 62 21.99 -1.40 7.84
C TYR A 62 21.85 -2.80 7.29
N TYR A 63 21.34 -2.91 6.07
CA TYR A 63 21.20 -4.19 5.39
C TYR A 63 22.35 -4.41 4.41
N HIS A 64 23.08 -5.49 4.58
CA HIS A 64 24.21 -5.92 3.74
C HIS A 64 24.14 -7.42 3.39
N GLY A 65 22.93 -7.96 3.30
CA GLY A 65 22.70 -9.36 2.92
C GLY A 65 23.03 -9.64 1.44
N PRO A 66 23.14 -10.93 1.06
CA PRO A 66 23.44 -11.32 -0.31
C PRO A 66 22.28 -11.12 -1.28
N GLU A 67 21.08 -11.10 -0.78
CA GLU A 67 19.83 -10.85 -1.54
C GLU A 67 19.54 -9.36 -1.62
N LEU A 68 18.82 -8.91 -2.62
CA LEU A 68 18.32 -7.53 -2.65
C LEU A 68 17.31 -7.30 -1.51
N LEU A 69 17.32 -6.10 -0.93
CA LEU A 69 16.47 -5.77 0.22
C LEU A 69 14.99 -6.03 -0.04
N LEU A 70 14.49 -5.65 -1.21
CA LEU A 70 13.09 -5.83 -1.58
C LEU A 70 12.73 -7.31 -1.81
N GLU A 71 13.64 -8.10 -2.37
CA GLU A 71 13.48 -9.55 -2.55
C GLU A 71 13.36 -10.26 -1.19
N LYS A 72 14.26 -9.95 -0.25
CA LYS A 72 14.26 -10.52 1.10
C LYS A 72 12.91 -10.39 1.82
N PHE A 73 12.24 -9.28 1.63
CA PHE A 73 10.93 -9.01 2.24
C PHE A 73 9.75 -9.30 1.30
N HIS A 74 9.98 -9.98 0.16
CA HIS A 74 8.97 -10.30 -0.85
C HIS A 74 8.18 -9.06 -1.33
N VAL A 75 8.83 -7.90 -1.33
CA VAL A 75 8.22 -6.64 -1.80
C VAL A 75 8.27 -6.55 -3.32
N GLU A 76 9.37 -7.03 -3.94
CA GLU A 76 9.53 -7.03 -5.40
C GLU A 76 8.39 -7.80 -6.08
N GLU A 77 8.11 -9.02 -5.62
CA GLU A 77 7.00 -9.84 -6.13
C GLU A 77 5.64 -9.13 -6.00
N GLN A 78 5.41 -8.42 -4.90
CA GLN A 78 4.18 -7.67 -4.69
C GLN A 78 4.09 -6.46 -5.64
N ILE A 79 5.22 -5.80 -5.93
CA ILE A 79 5.28 -4.70 -6.91
C ILE A 79 4.97 -5.23 -8.31
N GLU A 80 5.55 -6.37 -8.72
CA GLU A 80 5.25 -6.99 -10.01
C GLU A 80 3.77 -7.31 -10.15
N GLN A 81 3.14 -7.87 -9.10
CA GLN A 81 1.70 -8.17 -9.08
C GLN A 81 0.81 -6.94 -9.25
N LEU A 82 1.30 -5.72 -8.95
CA LEU A 82 0.51 -4.50 -9.19
C LEU A 82 0.32 -4.21 -10.70
N PHE A 83 1.10 -4.81 -11.57
CA PHE A 83 0.93 -4.70 -13.03
C PHE A 83 -0.01 -5.77 -13.59
N ASP A 84 -0.37 -6.77 -12.80
CA ASP A 84 -1.30 -7.79 -13.23
C ASP A 84 -2.73 -7.26 -13.32
N ARG A 85 -3.42 -7.63 -14.40
CA ARG A 85 -4.84 -7.33 -14.60
C ARG A 85 -5.72 -8.10 -13.61
N LYS A 86 -5.35 -9.35 -13.28
CA LYS A 86 -6.07 -10.26 -12.39
C LYS A 86 -5.45 -10.22 -11.00
N VAL A 87 -6.29 -10.05 -9.99
CA VAL A 87 -5.90 -10.11 -8.58
C VAL A 87 -6.56 -11.30 -7.92
N GLU A 88 -5.77 -12.23 -7.40
CA GLU A 88 -6.27 -13.41 -6.71
C GLU A 88 -6.51 -13.10 -5.22
N LEU A 89 -7.60 -13.67 -4.68
CA LEU A 89 -7.97 -13.56 -3.29
C LEU A 89 -7.56 -14.82 -2.53
N LYS A 90 -7.36 -14.71 -1.22
CA LYS A 90 -6.97 -15.85 -0.36
C LYS A 90 -8.00 -16.98 -0.37
N SER A 91 -9.26 -16.64 -0.58
CA SER A 91 -10.36 -17.58 -0.69
C SER A 91 -10.35 -18.42 -1.98
N GLY A 92 -9.51 -18.07 -2.98
CA GLY A 92 -9.51 -18.65 -4.32
C GLY A 92 -10.48 -17.97 -5.28
N ALA A 93 -11.19 -16.94 -4.85
CA ALA A 93 -11.88 -16.00 -5.72
C ALA A 93 -10.87 -15.04 -6.36
N TYR A 94 -11.29 -14.19 -7.28
CA TYR A 94 -10.43 -13.18 -7.90
C TYR A 94 -11.27 -12.01 -8.42
N PHE A 95 -10.61 -10.90 -8.71
CA PHE A 95 -11.21 -9.84 -9.50
C PHE A 95 -10.27 -9.38 -10.62
N VAL A 96 -10.85 -8.74 -11.62
CA VAL A 96 -10.15 -8.23 -12.79
C VAL A 96 -10.28 -6.71 -12.81
N ILE A 97 -9.18 -6.01 -13.07
CA ILE A 97 -9.14 -4.55 -13.19
C ILE A 97 -8.92 -4.19 -14.66
N ASP A 98 -9.87 -3.48 -15.24
CA ASP A 98 -9.82 -3.00 -16.62
C ASP A 98 -9.87 -1.48 -16.67
N TYR A 99 -8.92 -0.91 -17.38
CA TYR A 99 -8.87 0.52 -17.64
C TYR A 99 -9.55 0.83 -18.97
N THR A 100 -10.53 1.73 -18.94
CA THR A 100 -11.15 2.29 -20.13
C THR A 100 -10.75 3.75 -20.30
N GLU A 101 -11.16 4.40 -21.39
CA GLU A 101 -10.87 5.82 -21.61
C GLU A 101 -11.51 6.74 -20.54
N ALA A 102 -12.68 6.37 -19.98
CA ALA A 102 -13.45 7.23 -19.10
C ALA A 102 -13.49 6.74 -17.64
N LEU A 103 -13.27 5.47 -17.39
CA LEU A 103 -13.43 4.87 -16.06
C LEU A 103 -12.64 3.57 -15.92
N THR A 104 -12.38 3.18 -14.67
CA THR A 104 -11.85 1.84 -14.34
C THR A 104 -13.00 0.92 -13.98
N VAL A 105 -12.99 -0.30 -14.50
CA VAL A 105 -13.98 -1.34 -14.18
C VAL A 105 -13.28 -2.44 -13.40
N ILE A 106 -13.92 -2.90 -12.33
CA ILE A 106 -13.45 -4.01 -11.51
C ILE A 106 -14.56 -5.05 -11.44
N ASP A 107 -14.28 -6.26 -11.93
CA ASP A 107 -15.22 -7.38 -12.00
C ASP A 107 -14.82 -8.48 -11.01
N VAL A 108 -15.70 -8.81 -10.06
CA VAL A 108 -15.45 -9.80 -9.00
C VAL A 108 -15.99 -11.17 -9.39
N ASN A 109 -15.12 -12.17 -9.33
CA ASN A 109 -15.42 -13.53 -9.76
C ASN A 109 -15.19 -14.55 -8.64
N SER A 110 -16.06 -15.56 -8.53
CA SER A 110 -15.94 -16.61 -7.52
C SER A 110 -14.75 -17.54 -7.70
N GLY A 111 -14.22 -17.65 -8.92
CA GLY A 111 -13.04 -18.48 -9.20
C GLY A 111 -13.15 -19.91 -8.70
N SER A 112 -12.12 -20.34 -7.98
CA SER A 112 -12.05 -21.67 -7.34
C SER A 112 -12.56 -21.69 -5.89
N PHE A 113 -13.27 -20.65 -5.45
CA PHE A 113 -13.84 -20.60 -4.10
C PHE A 113 -14.68 -21.86 -3.79
N LYS A 114 -14.23 -22.63 -2.81
CA LYS A 114 -14.94 -23.84 -2.36
C LYS A 114 -15.77 -23.49 -1.13
N GLY A 115 -17.04 -23.24 -1.36
CA GLY A 115 -17.99 -22.86 -0.29
C GLY A 115 -18.37 -23.99 0.69
N ASN A 116 -17.65 -25.12 0.73
CA ASN A 116 -17.77 -26.23 1.69
C ASN A 116 -19.13 -26.31 2.43
N GLY A 117 -20.26 -26.40 1.69
CA GLY A 117 -21.60 -26.46 2.26
C GLY A 117 -22.26 -25.12 2.61
N ILE A 118 -21.61 -24.00 2.32
CA ILE A 118 -22.20 -22.66 2.49
C ILE A 118 -23.18 -22.39 1.34
N PRO A 119 -24.38 -21.85 1.60
CA PRO A 119 -25.31 -21.44 0.55
C PRO A 119 -24.67 -20.44 -0.41
N HIS A 120 -25.01 -20.52 -1.70
CA HIS A 120 -24.42 -19.64 -2.74
C HIS A 120 -24.52 -18.14 -2.42
N SER A 121 -25.67 -17.70 -1.85
CA SER A 121 -25.87 -16.30 -1.45
C SER A 121 -24.96 -15.85 -0.32
N GLU A 122 -24.53 -16.77 0.54
CA GLU A 122 -23.61 -16.48 1.65
C GLU A 122 -22.17 -16.51 1.17
N SER A 123 -21.84 -17.41 0.26
CA SER A 123 -20.56 -17.45 -0.44
C SER A 123 -20.29 -16.16 -1.20
N ALA A 124 -21.26 -15.66 -1.96
CA ALA A 124 -21.15 -14.39 -2.69
C ALA A 124 -20.86 -13.22 -1.73
N PHE A 125 -21.52 -13.16 -0.59
CA PHE A 125 -21.28 -12.11 0.40
C PHE A 125 -19.87 -12.18 1.01
N LEU A 126 -19.37 -13.36 1.34
CA LEU A 126 -18.04 -13.54 1.89
C LEU A 126 -16.96 -13.13 0.88
N ILE A 127 -17.10 -13.57 -0.36
CA ILE A 127 -16.18 -13.19 -1.46
C ILE A 127 -16.18 -11.67 -1.66
N ASN A 128 -17.38 -11.07 -1.75
CA ASN A 128 -17.50 -9.64 -1.96
C ASN A 128 -16.86 -8.82 -0.82
N LYS A 129 -16.99 -9.26 0.43
CA LYS A 129 -16.34 -8.61 1.58
C LYS A 129 -14.82 -8.68 1.51
N GLU A 130 -14.27 -9.84 1.16
CA GLU A 130 -12.83 -10.00 0.95
C GLU A 130 -12.36 -9.14 -0.20
N ALA A 131 -13.08 -9.20 -1.34
CA ALA A 131 -12.79 -8.39 -2.51
C ALA A 131 -12.84 -6.89 -2.20
N ALA A 132 -13.80 -6.39 -1.44
CA ALA A 132 -13.93 -4.97 -1.12
C ALA A 132 -12.70 -4.42 -0.37
N VAL A 133 -12.12 -5.20 0.54
CA VAL A 133 -10.92 -4.82 1.28
C VAL A 133 -9.71 -4.78 0.34
N GLU A 134 -9.54 -5.82 -0.49
CA GLU A 134 -8.40 -5.89 -1.41
C GLU A 134 -8.53 -4.89 -2.56
N ILE A 135 -9.74 -4.65 -3.08
CA ILE A 135 -10.00 -3.61 -4.10
C ILE A 135 -9.57 -2.23 -3.58
N ALA A 136 -9.95 -1.88 -2.35
CA ALA A 136 -9.54 -0.61 -1.76
C ALA A 136 -8.01 -0.51 -1.65
N ARG A 137 -7.33 -1.61 -1.25
CA ARG A 137 -5.87 -1.69 -1.22
C ARG A 137 -5.25 -1.53 -2.61
N GLN A 138 -5.76 -2.23 -3.63
CA GLN A 138 -5.26 -2.17 -5.01
C GLN A 138 -5.46 -0.79 -5.64
N ILE A 139 -6.60 -0.14 -5.41
CA ILE A 139 -6.87 1.22 -5.88
C ILE A 139 -5.81 2.19 -5.35
N LYS A 140 -5.45 2.10 -4.06
CA LYS A 140 -4.41 2.92 -3.45
C LYS A 140 -3.02 2.63 -4.00
N LEU A 141 -2.62 1.36 -4.00
CA LEU A 141 -1.29 0.93 -4.44
C LEU A 141 -1.03 1.24 -5.93
N ARG A 142 -2.07 1.17 -6.77
CA ARG A 142 -1.99 1.48 -8.20
C ARG A 142 -2.29 2.95 -8.51
N GLU A 143 -2.56 3.77 -7.49
CA GLU A 143 -2.94 5.19 -7.63
C GLU A 143 -4.10 5.40 -8.61
N ILE A 144 -5.10 4.50 -8.59
CA ILE A 144 -6.24 4.57 -9.51
C ILE A 144 -7.17 5.72 -9.08
N GLY A 145 -7.29 6.72 -9.94
CA GLY A 145 -8.17 7.86 -9.75
C GLY A 145 -9.37 7.88 -10.71
N GLY A 146 -10.23 8.87 -10.55
CA GLY A 146 -11.40 9.07 -11.40
C GLY A 146 -12.60 8.20 -11.02
N ILE A 147 -13.42 7.84 -12.00
CA ILE A 147 -14.61 7.00 -11.80
C ILE A 147 -14.19 5.53 -11.78
N ILE A 148 -14.58 4.83 -10.75
CA ILE A 148 -14.33 3.40 -10.59
C ILE A 148 -15.67 2.68 -10.43
N LEU A 149 -15.98 1.76 -11.34
CA LEU A 149 -17.15 0.89 -11.27
C LEU A 149 -16.71 -0.48 -10.74
N VAL A 150 -17.34 -0.93 -9.67
CA VAL A 150 -17.09 -2.27 -9.12
C VAL A 150 -18.33 -3.13 -9.32
N ASP A 151 -18.19 -4.21 -10.08
CA ASP A 151 -19.24 -5.22 -10.28
C ASP A 151 -19.00 -6.36 -9.29
N PHE A 152 -19.82 -6.39 -8.23
CA PHE A 152 -19.78 -7.42 -7.20
C PHE A 152 -20.69 -8.59 -7.58
N ILE A 153 -20.37 -9.78 -7.09
CA ILE A 153 -21.23 -10.96 -7.25
C ILE A 153 -22.61 -10.65 -6.66
N ASP A 154 -23.65 -11.06 -7.38
CA ASP A 154 -25.05 -10.80 -7.00
C ASP A 154 -25.40 -11.25 -5.58
N MET A 155 -26.01 -10.34 -4.84
CA MET A 155 -26.51 -10.56 -3.49
C MET A 155 -27.98 -10.18 -3.39
N ASN A 156 -28.80 -11.06 -2.79
CA ASN A 156 -30.25 -10.86 -2.68
C ASN A 156 -30.67 -10.07 -1.42
N LYS A 157 -29.87 -10.13 -0.35
CA LYS A 157 -30.23 -9.53 0.94
C LYS A 157 -29.74 -8.09 1.02
N LYS A 158 -30.65 -7.17 1.28
CA LYS A 158 -30.31 -5.74 1.45
C LYS A 158 -29.30 -5.52 2.57
N SER A 159 -29.44 -6.22 3.70
CA SER A 159 -28.51 -6.11 4.83
C SER A 159 -27.07 -6.47 4.47
N GLN A 160 -26.87 -7.45 3.58
CA GLN A 160 -25.53 -7.83 3.08
C GLN A 160 -24.94 -6.74 2.17
N LYS A 161 -25.78 -6.10 1.35
CA LYS A 161 -25.37 -4.96 0.49
C LYS A 161 -24.94 -3.76 1.33
N ASP A 162 -25.71 -3.45 2.37
CA ASP A 162 -25.42 -2.35 3.28
C ASP A 162 -24.10 -2.62 4.04
N GLU A 163 -23.89 -3.85 4.55
CA GLU A 163 -22.67 -4.24 5.24
C GLU A 163 -21.44 -4.24 4.31
N LEU A 164 -21.60 -4.66 3.04
CA LEU A 164 -20.54 -4.60 2.03
C LEU A 164 -20.12 -3.14 1.78
N LEU A 165 -21.08 -2.24 1.61
CA LEU A 165 -20.81 -0.82 1.42
C LEU A 165 -20.06 -0.21 2.61
N ASP A 166 -20.43 -0.57 3.84
CA ASP A 166 -19.75 -0.11 5.04
C ASP A 166 -18.34 -0.71 5.16
N THR A 167 -18.15 -1.95 4.70
CA THR A 167 -16.81 -2.57 4.64
C THR A 167 -15.90 -1.82 3.67
N LEU A 168 -16.41 -1.50 2.48
CA LEU A 168 -15.67 -0.75 1.47
C LEU A 168 -15.31 0.67 1.98
N LYS A 169 -16.26 1.38 2.59
CA LYS A 169 -16.01 2.70 3.19
C LYS A 169 -14.91 2.66 4.25
N ARG A 170 -14.96 1.68 5.16
CA ARG A 170 -13.94 1.51 6.20
C ARG A 170 -12.55 1.17 5.62
N ALA A 171 -12.51 0.38 4.54
CA ALA A 171 -11.26 0.03 3.89
C ALA A 171 -10.57 1.26 3.26
N PHE A 172 -11.36 2.24 2.77
CA PHE A 172 -10.82 3.51 2.28
C PHE A 172 -10.44 4.49 3.39
N GLN A 173 -11.07 4.42 4.57
CA GLN A 173 -10.78 5.32 5.71
C GLN A 173 -9.51 4.97 6.48
N LYS A 174 -8.96 3.75 6.35
CA LYS A 174 -7.76 3.30 7.07
C LYS A 174 -6.45 3.95 6.60
N ASP A 175 -6.54 5.06 5.89
CA ASP A 175 -5.41 5.76 5.27
C ASP A 175 -5.33 7.19 5.81
N HIS A 176 -4.87 7.31 7.05
CA HIS A 176 -4.42 8.60 7.61
C HIS A 176 -3.18 8.40 8.45
#